data_06cf1ebad6a3ac389223c10d1aa73337
#
_entry.id   06cf1ebad6a3ac389223c10d1aa73337
#
_cell.length_a   1.000
_cell.length_b   1.000
_cell.length_c   1.000
_cell.angle_alpha   90.00
_cell.angle_beta   90.00
_cell.angle_gamma   90.00
#
_symmetry.space_group_name_H-M   'P 1'
#
loop_
_entity.id
_entity.type
_entity.pdbx_description
1 polymer ?
#
loop_
_entity_poly.entity_id
_entity_poly.type
_entity_poly.pdbx_seq_one_letter_code
_entity_poly.pdbx_strand_id
1 'polypeptide(L)'
;MTNLSRKLLFFLPVFFVTLAIDQITKIEIVDRFAYGERLVVIPGFFNLTHVRNPGGAFSFLATMSEGLRQVFFLGTGALAIVLLLVFLARLEPKEWLASIAIGGVLGGAIGNLTDRIYYGEVIDFLDFRLIGGYVWPTFNMADCWIVMGVGVLMVQMFLEEDPDEQEPAVVGTDGAGSSQE
;
A
#
# COMPACT_ATOMS: atom_id res chain seq x y z
N MET A 1 12.50 25.97 -3.89
CA MET A 1 11.38 25.02 -4.05
C MET A 1 10.51 25.10 -2.82
N THR A 2 9.19 25.19 -2.97
CA THR A 2 8.27 25.15 -1.84
C THR A 2 8.25 23.75 -1.21
N ASN A 3 7.87 23.65 0.06
CA ASN A 3 7.75 22.35 0.75
C ASN A 3 6.87 21.35 -0.03
N LEU A 4 5.79 21.82 -0.62
CA LEU A 4 4.88 21.04 -1.43
C LEU A 4 5.55 20.51 -2.71
N SER A 5 6.35 21.37 -3.40
CA SER A 5 7.04 20.96 -4.64
C SER A 5 7.99 19.79 -4.42
N ARG A 6 8.66 19.73 -3.27
CA ARG A 6 9.63 18.67 -2.96
C ARG A 6 8.95 17.33 -2.70
N LYS A 7 7.83 17.31 -1.94
CA LYS A 7 7.04 16.10 -1.71
C LYS A 7 6.48 15.54 -3.02
N LEU A 8 5.90 16.40 -3.85
CA LEU A 8 5.32 16.02 -5.13
C LEU A 8 6.37 15.49 -6.12
N LEU A 9 7.62 15.97 -6.03
CA LEU A 9 8.72 15.49 -6.87
C LEU A 9 8.99 13.99 -6.67
N PHE A 10 8.87 13.48 -5.45
CA PHE A 10 9.05 12.06 -5.14
C PHE A 10 7.76 11.25 -5.28
N PHE A 11 6.63 11.84 -4.90
CA PHE A 11 5.31 11.20 -4.94
C PHE A 11 4.82 10.91 -6.36
N LEU A 12 4.76 11.94 -7.22
CA LEU A 12 4.09 11.84 -8.53
C LEU A 12 4.72 10.82 -9.48
N PRO A 13 6.06 10.74 -9.64
CA PRO A 13 6.65 9.73 -10.52
C PRO A 13 6.31 8.31 -10.07
N VAL A 14 6.40 8.03 -8.76
CA VAL A 14 6.10 6.70 -8.22
C VAL A 14 4.62 6.38 -8.40
N PHE A 15 3.73 7.31 -8.07
CA PHE A 15 2.29 7.16 -8.25
C PHE A 15 1.93 6.77 -9.71
N PHE A 16 2.42 7.53 -10.69
CA PHE A 16 2.10 7.25 -12.09
C PHE A 16 2.74 5.97 -12.60
N VAL A 17 3.97 5.65 -12.19
CA VAL A 17 4.65 4.42 -12.58
C VAL A 17 3.94 3.19 -12.02
N THR A 18 3.60 3.20 -10.74
CA THR A 18 2.92 2.07 -10.09
C THR A 18 1.53 1.85 -10.66
N LEU A 19 0.76 2.92 -10.86
CA LEU A 19 -0.55 2.85 -11.52
C LEU A 19 -0.44 2.33 -12.96
N ALA A 20 0.53 2.83 -13.73
CA ALA A 20 0.72 2.39 -15.11
C ALA A 20 1.13 0.93 -15.19
N ILE A 21 2.07 0.47 -14.35
CA ILE A 21 2.48 -0.94 -14.31
C ILE A 21 1.29 -1.83 -13.97
N ASP A 22 0.50 -1.47 -12.95
CA ASP A 22 -0.68 -2.25 -12.56
C ASP A 22 -1.68 -2.36 -13.71
N GLN A 23 -2.09 -1.24 -14.29
CA GLN A 23 -3.11 -1.23 -15.34
C GLN A 23 -2.62 -1.88 -16.66
N ILE A 24 -1.37 -1.66 -17.05
CA ILE A 24 -0.81 -2.29 -18.26
C ILE A 24 -0.77 -3.81 -18.09
N THR A 25 -0.28 -4.30 -16.93
CA THR A 25 -0.20 -5.74 -16.70
C THR A 25 -1.59 -6.39 -16.65
N LYS A 26 -2.58 -5.74 -16.05
CA LYS A 26 -3.98 -6.21 -16.04
C LYS A 26 -4.61 -6.25 -17.43
N ILE A 27 -4.40 -5.21 -18.24
CA ILE A 27 -4.86 -5.19 -19.63
C ILE A 27 -4.24 -6.35 -20.42
N GLU A 28 -2.92 -6.55 -20.33
CA GLU A 28 -2.23 -7.66 -20.98
C GLU A 28 -2.77 -9.04 -20.56
N ILE A 29 -3.13 -9.21 -19.29
CA ILE A 29 -3.74 -10.44 -18.80
C ILE A 29 -5.14 -10.64 -19.39
N VAL A 30 -5.98 -9.60 -19.38
CA VAL A 30 -7.34 -9.69 -19.92
C VAL A 30 -7.32 -9.98 -21.43
N ASP A 31 -6.38 -9.39 -22.16
CA ASP A 31 -6.28 -9.52 -23.61
C ASP A 31 -5.72 -10.90 -24.06
N ARG A 32 -4.83 -11.48 -23.24
CA ARG A 32 -4.11 -12.72 -23.63
C ARG A 32 -4.62 -13.99 -23.00
N PHE A 33 -5.35 -13.91 -21.89
CA PHE A 33 -5.81 -15.07 -21.13
C PHE A 33 -7.33 -15.11 -21.08
N ALA A 34 -7.90 -16.25 -21.44
CA ALA A 34 -9.30 -16.52 -21.13
C ALA A 34 -9.51 -16.54 -19.61
N TYR A 35 -10.74 -16.22 -19.15
CA TYR A 35 -11.06 -16.27 -17.72
C TYR A 35 -10.82 -17.67 -17.16
N GLY A 36 -10.06 -17.76 -16.07
CA GLY A 36 -9.64 -19.02 -15.44
C GLY A 36 -8.47 -19.72 -16.12
N GLU A 37 -7.97 -19.22 -17.25
CA GLU A 37 -6.80 -19.76 -17.91
C GLU A 37 -5.54 -19.59 -17.04
N ARG A 38 -4.64 -20.59 -17.15
CA ARG A 38 -3.39 -20.62 -16.39
C ARG A 38 -2.22 -20.99 -17.29
N LEU A 39 -1.17 -20.17 -17.22
CA LEU A 39 0.13 -20.45 -17.82
C LEU A 39 1.13 -20.81 -16.71
N VAL A 40 1.72 -21.98 -16.79
CA VAL A 40 2.79 -22.39 -15.87
C VAL A 40 4.08 -21.69 -16.29
N VAL A 41 4.60 -20.80 -15.43
CA VAL A 41 5.88 -20.09 -15.65
C VAL A 41 7.02 -20.86 -14.99
N ILE A 42 6.85 -21.25 -13.72
CA ILE A 42 7.80 -22.09 -12.97
C ILE A 42 7.02 -23.27 -12.42
N PRO A 43 7.29 -24.51 -12.93
CA PRO A 43 6.57 -25.70 -12.49
C PRO A 43 6.57 -25.86 -10.96
N GLY A 44 5.37 -26.04 -10.40
CA GLY A 44 5.18 -26.26 -8.97
C GLY A 44 5.32 -25.02 -8.08
N PHE A 45 5.66 -23.84 -8.65
CA PHE A 45 5.89 -22.63 -7.84
C PHE A 45 5.12 -21.41 -8.32
N PHE A 46 5.21 -21.03 -9.61
CA PHE A 46 4.63 -19.78 -10.10
C PHE A 46 3.87 -19.97 -11.41
N ASN A 47 2.67 -19.41 -11.45
CA ASN A 47 1.85 -19.36 -12.64
C ASN A 47 1.33 -17.94 -12.88
N LEU A 48 1.02 -17.63 -14.15
CA LEU A 48 0.14 -16.53 -14.50
C LEU A 48 -1.26 -17.07 -14.74
N THR A 49 -2.27 -16.33 -14.27
CA THR A 49 -3.68 -16.72 -14.45
C THR A 49 -4.55 -15.49 -14.66
N HIS A 50 -5.78 -15.66 -15.15
CA HIS A 50 -6.77 -14.60 -15.20
C HIS A 50 -7.91 -14.94 -14.26
N VAL A 51 -7.92 -14.34 -13.08
CA VAL A 51 -8.97 -14.51 -12.08
C VAL A 51 -9.56 -13.13 -11.75
N ARG A 52 -10.85 -13.10 -11.47
CA ARG A 52 -11.54 -11.90 -10.98
C ARG A 52 -11.86 -12.08 -9.51
N ASN A 53 -11.45 -11.11 -8.72
CA ASN A 53 -11.58 -11.12 -7.27
C ASN A 53 -12.69 -10.15 -6.83
N PRO A 54 -13.85 -10.67 -6.46
CA PRO A 54 -14.94 -9.83 -5.95
C PRO A 54 -14.71 -9.33 -4.51
N GLY A 55 -13.53 -9.56 -3.93
CA GLY A 55 -13.22 -9.28 -2.52
C GLY A 55 -13.19 -10.53 -1.66
N GLY A 56 -12.81 -11.67 -2.25
CA GLY A 56 -12.87 -13.00 -1.65
C GLY A 56 -11.92 -13.28 -0.48
N ALA A 57 -10.96 -12.39 -0.17
CA ALA A 57 -10.12 -12.51 1.02
C ALA A 57 -10.92 -12.48 2.34
N PHE A 58 -12.15 -11.94 2.28
CA PHE A 58 -13.06 -11.85 3.43
C PHE A 58 -14.33 -12.67 3.15
N SER A 59 -14.34 -13.91 3.58
CA SER A 59 -15.48 -14.84 3.34
C SER A 59 -16.84 -14.27 3.74
N PHE A 60 -16.91 -13.38 4.72
CA PHE A 60 -18.16 -12.74 5.13
C PHE A 60 -18.73 -11.78 4.05
N LEU A 61 -17.88 -11.19 3.22
CA LEU A 61 -18.31 -10.32 2.12
C LEU A 61 -18.85 -11.13 0.91
N ALA A 62 -18.51 -12.42 0.84
CA ALA A 62 -19.01 -13.30 -0.22
C ALA A 62 -20.54 -13.52 -0.14
N THR A 63 -21.14 -13.34 1.05
CA THR A 63 -22.58 -13.45 1.27
C THR A 63 -23.35 -12.16 0.99
N MET A 64 -22.66 -11.03 0.81
CA MET A 64 -23.29 -9.76 0.48
C MET A 64 -23.76 -9.72 -0.97
N SER A 65 -24.84 -8.95 -1.22
CA SER A 65 -25.22 -8.64 -2.59
C SER A 65 -24.09 -7.89 -3.32
N GLU A 66 -23.98 -8.09 -4.63
CA GLU A 66 -22.95 -7.48 -5.46
C GLU A 66 -22.89 -5.95 -5.29
N GLY A 67 -24.04 -5.28 -5.32
CA GLY A 67 -24.10 -3.82 -5.14
C GLY A 67 -23.61 -3.36 -3.78
N LEU A 68 -23.96 -4.06 -2.68
CA LEU A 68 -23.49 -3.69 -1.35
C LEU A 68 -21.98 -3.91 -1.20
N ARG A 69 -21.46 -4.99 -1.76
CA ARG A 69 -20.03 -5.29 -1.79
C ARG A 69 -19.26 -4.23 -2.58
N GLN A 70 -19.77 -3.81 -3.73
CA GLN A 70 -19.18 -2.75 -4.53
C GLN A 70 -19.16 -1.42 -3.78
N VAL A 71 -20.26 -1.00 -3.18
CA VAL A 71 -20.30 0.23 -2.36
C VAL A 71 -19.32 0.16 -1.20
N PHE A 72 -19.19 -0.98 -0.54
CA PHE A 72 -18.23 -1.17 0.55
C PHE A 72 -16.77 -0.96 0.08
N PHE A 73 -16.36 -1.62 -1.00
CA PHE A 73 -14.97 -1.49 -1.48
C PHE A 73 -14.68 -0.13 -2.09
N LEU A 74 -15.63 0.47 -2.82
CA LEU A 74 -15.46 1.82 -3.35
C LEU A 74 -15.39 2.84 -2.21
N GLY A 75 -16.23 2.72 -1.20
CA GLY A 75 -16.27 3.62 -0.05
C GLY A 75 -15.00 3.52 0.81
N THR A 76 -14.58 2.30 1.16
CA THR A 76 -13.35 2.09 1.94
C THR A 76 -12.10 2.47 1.16
N GLY A 77 -12.04 2.20 -0.14
CA GLY A 77 -10.95 2.63 -1.01
C GLY A 77 -10.87 4.15 -1.13
N ALA A 78 -12.00 4.83 -1.34
CA ALA A 78 -12.06 6.28 -1.37
C ALA A 78 -11.63 6.91 -0.02
N LEU A 79 -12.09 6.35 1.09
CA LEU A 79 -11.67 6.79 2.43
C LEU A 79 -10.15 6.63 2.61
N ALA A 80 -9.58 5.49 2.25
CA ALA A 80 -8.15 5.25 2.34
C ALA A 80 -7.34 6.25 1.50
N ILE A 81 -7.80 6.56 0.28
CA ILE A 81 -7.19 7.57 -0.59
C ILE A 81 -7.19 8.94 0.09
N VAL A 82 -8.33 9.37 0.65
CA VAL A 82 -8.44 10.67 1.34
C VAL A 82 -7.48 10.72 2.53
N LEU A 83 -7.44 9.67 3.36
CA LEU A 83 -6.54 9.62 4.52
C LEU A 83 -5.07 9.68 4.11
N LEU A 84 -4.66 8.97 3.06
CA LEU A 84 -3.29 8.99 2.55
C LEU A 84 -2.92 10.36 1.95
N LEU A 85 -3.85 11.02 1.26
CA LEU A 85 -3.63 12.39 0.76
C LEU A 85 -3.49 13.41 1.90
N VAL A 86 -4.30 13.28 2.95
CA VAL A 86 -4.16 14.09 4.17
C VAL A 86 -2.82 13.83 4.85
N PHE A 87 -2.41 12.57 4.93
CA PHE A 87 -1.10 12.21 5.47
C PHE A 87 0.04 12.81 4.64
N LEU A 88 0.02 12.63 3.31
CA LEU A 88 0.98 13.26 2.39
C LEU A 88 1.07 14.78 2.59
N ALA A 89 -0.07 15.45 2.78
CA ALA A 89 -0.10 16.89 2.99
C ALA A 89 0.61 17.31 4.30
N ARG A 90 0.56 16.47 5.33
CA ARG A 90 1.17 16.70 6.65
C ARG A 90 2.65 16.35 6.73
N LEU A 91 3.19 15.53 5.81
CA LEU A 91 4.61 15.16 5.81
C LEU A 91 5.52 16.40 5.80
N GLU A 92 6.68 16.28 6.41
CA GLU A 92 7.74 17.26 6.26
C GLU A 92 8.50 17.08 4.93
N PRO A 93 9.17 18.14 4.41
CA PRO A 93 9.93 18.03 3.15
C PRO A 93 11.11 17.06 3.18
N LYS A 94 11.58 16.71 4.37
CA LYS A 94 12.66 15.72 4.57
C LYS A 94 12.18 14.28 4.44
N GLU A 95 10.87 14.02 4.56
CA GLU A 95 10.25 12.69 4.54
C GLU A 95 9.97 12.22 3.11
N TRP A 96 11.02 12.23 2.29
CA TRP A 96 10.93 11.83 0.89
C TRP A 96 10.56 10.36 0.70
N LEU A 97 11.03 9.48 1.62
CA LEU A 97 10.75 8.04 1.57
C LEU A 97 9.27 7.75 1.85
N ALA A 98 8.66 8.45 2.82
CA ALA A 98 7.22 8.38 3.04
C ALA A 98 6.42 8.88 1.84
N SER A 99 6.90 9.95 1.17
CA SER A 99 6.26 10.45 -0.06
C SER A 99 6.29 9.41 -1.19
N ILE A 100 7.40 8.67 -1.37
CA ILE A 100 7.53 7.54 -2.29
C ILE A 100 6.56 6.42 -1.91
N ALA A 101 6.56 6.02 -0.65
CA ALA A 101 5.72 4.94 -0.15
C ALA A 101 4.23 5.23 -0.38
N ILE A 102 3.77 6.45 -0.05
CA ILE A 102 2.39 6.88 -0.30
C ILE A 102 2.09 6.89 -1.80
N GLY A 103 3.05 7.28 -2.65
CA GLY A 103 2.90 7.21 -4.11
C GLY A 103 2.61 5.79 -4.58
N GLY A 104 3.38 4.81 -4.08
CA GLY A 104 3.16 3.39 -4.39
C GLY A 104 1.80 2.88 -3.92
N VAL A 105 1.45 3.16 -2.65
CA VAL A 105 0.16 2.75 -2.08
C VAL A 105 -1.01 3.35 -2.85
N LEU A 106 -0.97 4.65 -3.14
CA LEU A 106 -2.04 5.33 -3.88
C LEU A 106 -2.15 4.87 -5.32
N GLY A 107 -1.02 4.61 -6.01
CA GLY A 107 -1.02 4.06 -7.36
C GLY A 107 -1.70 2.70 -7.41
N GLY A 108 -1.36 1.79 -6.48
CA GLY A 108 -2.01 0.48 -6.35
C GLY A 108 -3.49 0.59 -5.94
N ALA A 109 -3.81 1.43 -4.95
CA ALA A 109 -5.19 1.60 -4.49
C ALA A 109 -6.10 2.11 -5.61
N ILE A 110 -5.65 3.10 -6.40
CA ILE A 110 -6.39 3.61 -7.55
C ILE A 110 -6.49 2.56 -8.65
N GLY A 111 -5.42 1.77 -8.88
CA GLY A 111 -5.46 0.65 -9.82
C GLY A 111 -6.57 -0.35 -9.48
N ASN A 112 -6.61 -0.85 -8.25
CA ASN A 112 -7.64 -1.77 -7.79
C ASN A 112 -9.05 -1.14 -7.74
N LEU A 113 -9.14 0.17 -7.52
CA LEU A 113 -10.41 0.90 -7.56
C LEU A 113 -10.93 1.04 -8.99
N THR A 114 -10.03 1.29 -9.95
CA THR A 114 -10.33 1.36 -11.37
C THR A 114 -10.96 0.06 -11.86
N ASP A 115 -10.38 -1.09 -11.52
CA ASP A 115 -10.95 -2.39 -11.87
C ASP A 115 -12.38 -2.56 -11.33
N ARG A 116 -12.60 -2.19 -10.06
CA ARG A 116 -13.93 -2.30 -9.44
C ARG A 116 -14.97 -1.40 -10.09
N ILE A 117 -14.57 -0.23 -10.59
CA ILE A 117 -15.47 0.67 -11.32
C ILE A 117 -15.83 0.09 -12.69
N TYR A 118 -14.86 -0.47 -13.42
CA TYR A 118 -15.07 -0.97 -14.78
C TYR A 118 -15.64 -2.38 -14.84
N TYR A 119 -15.18 -3.28 -13.96
CA TYR A 119 -15.49 -4.72 -14.01
C TYR A 119 -16.34 -5.19 -12.82
N GLY A 120 -16.51 -4.36 -11.79
CA GLY A 120 -17.13 -4.78 -10.51
C GLY A 120 -16.21 -5.61 -9.61
N GLU A 121 -15.08 -6.08 -10.11
CA GLU A 121 -14.14 -7.00 -9.49
C GLU A 121 -12.71 -6.60 -9.81
N VAL A 122 -11.73 -7.05 -9.02
CA VAL A 122 -10.30 -6.82 -9.28
C VAL A 122 -9.74 -7.95 -10.13
N ILE A 123 -8.86 -7.62 -11.08
CA ILE A 123 -8.13 -8.57 -11.90
C ILE A 123 -6.89 -9.02 -11.15
N ASP A 124 -6.82 -10.32 -10.79
CA ASP A 124 -5.70 -10.97 -10.14
C ASP A 124 -5.05 -11.98 -11.08
N PHE A 125 -3.71 -12.05 -11.07
CA PHE A 125 -3.01 -12.88 -12.05
C PHE A 125 -1.70 -13.53 -11.56
N LEU A 126 -1.17 -13.14 -10.40
CA LEU A 126 0.02 -13.74 -9.80
C LEU A 126 -0.40 -14.91 -8.90
N ASP A 127 -0.21 -16.16 -9.37
CA ASP A 127 -0.59 -17.39 -8.67
C ASP A 127 0.67 -18.10 -8.17
N PHE A 128 0.93 -18.03 -6.86
CA PHE A 128 2.06 -18.70 -6.22
C PHE A 128 1.65 -19.95 -5.45
N ARG A 129 2.42 -21.02 -5.65
CA ARG A 129 2.30 -22.26 -4.92
C ARG A 129 3.49 -22.43 -4.01
N LEU A 130 3.25 -22.46 -2.72
CA LEU A 130 4.28 -22.53 -1.71
C LEU A 130 4.55 -24.00 -1.30
N ILE A 131 5.62 -24.18 -0.54
CA ILE A 131 6.02 -25.49 -0.01
C ILE A 131 4.87 -26.10 0.82
N GLY A 132 4.67 -27.44 0.68
CA GLY A 132 3.59 -28.14 1.40
C GLY A 132 2.24 -28.09 0.68
N GLY A 133 2.19 -27.59 -0.57
CA GLY A 133 0.95 -27.54 -1.37
C GLY A 133 0.02 -26.36 -1.02
N TYR A 134 0.46 -25.45 -0.16
CA TYR A 134 -0.30 -24.22 0.12
C TYR A 134 -0.32 -23.33 -1.11
N VAL A 135 -1.50 -22.95 -1.55
CA VAL A 135 -1.71 -21.98 -2.64
C VAL A 135 -1.94 -20.61 -2.03
N TRP A 136 -1.03 -19.68 -2.31
CA TRP A 136 -1.21 -18.29 -1.89
C TRP A 136 -2.38 -17.68 -2.67
N PRO A 137 -3.28 -16.91 -2.02
CA PRO A 137 -4.33 -16.21 -2.74
C PRO A 137 -3.75 -15.42 -3.92
N THR A 138 -4.36 -15.57 -5.10
CA THR A 138 -3.92 -14.85 -6.30
C THR A 138 -4.01 -13.34 -6.06
N PHE A 139 -3.04 -12.58 -6.56
CA PHE A 139 -2.93 -11.13 -6.37
C PHE A 139 -2.40 -10.46 -7.65
N ASN A 140 -2.24 -9.16 -7.62
CA ASN A 140 -1.81 -8.33 -8.74
C ASN A 140 -0.68 -7.35 -8.38
N MET A 141 -0.25 -6.51 -9.33
CA MET A 141 0.82 -5.55 -9.09
C MET A 141 0.42 -4.43 -8.11
N ALA A 142 -0.86 -4.03 -8.10
CA ALA A 142 -1.36 -3.04 -7.12
C ALA A 142 -1.15 -3.53 -5.68
N ASP A 143 -1.46 -4.81 -5.41
CA ASP A 143 -1.29 -5.40 -4.08
C ASP A 143 0.19 -5.40 -3.65
N CYS A 144 1.11 -5.69 -4.60
CA CYS A 144 2.54 -5.58 -4.34
C CYS A 144 2.95 -4.17 -3.89
N TRP A 145 2.50 -3.15 -4.62
CA TRP A 145 2.82 -1.76 -4.28
C TRP A 145 2.21 -1.32 -2.96
N ILE A 146 0.97 -1.73 -2.68
CA ILE A 146 0.30 -1.43 -1.41
C ILE A 146 1.09 -2.06 -0.25
N VAL A 147 1.40 -3.35 -0.32
CA VAL A 147 2.12 -4.06 0.74
C VAL A 147 3.52 -3.49 0.97
N MET A 148 4.28 -3.24 -0.12
CA MET A 148 5.61 -2.64 -0.01
C MET A 148 5.55 -1.22 0.58
N GLY A 149 4.65 -0.38 0.09
CA GLY A 149 4.52 0.99 0.58
C GLY A 149 4.09 1.05 2.05
N VAL A 150 3.10 0.26 2.45
CA VAL A 150 2.68 0.15 3.86
C VAL A 150 3.83 -0.38 4.72
N GLY A 151 4.57 -1.39 4.24
CA GLY A 151 5.75 -1.91 4.93
C GLY A 151 6.81 -0.83 5.18
N VAL A 152 7.10 -0.01 4.17
CA VAL A 152 8.04 1.13 4.32
C VAL A 152 7.55 2.13 5.35
N LEU A 153 6.27 2.51 5.31
CA LEU A 153 5.68 3.45 6.29
C LEU A 153 5.74 2.88 7.72
N MET A 154 5.44 1.60 7.88
CA MET A 154 5.54 0.94 9.19
C MET A 154 6.98 0.93 9.72
N VAL A 155 7.96 0.57 8.87
CA VAL A 155 9.37 0.56 9.27
C VAL A 155 9.83 1.95 9.69
N GLN A 156 9.45 2.99 8.95
CA GLN A 156 9.76 4.37 9.33
C GLN A 156 9.19 4.75 10.71
N MET A 157 7.93 4.40 10.96
CA MET A 157 7.28 4.66 12.25
C MET A 157 8.00 4.00 13.43
N PHE A 158 8.57 2.80 13.24
CA PHE A 158 9.34 2.10 14.29
C PHE A 158 10.78 2.61 14.43
N LEU A 159 11.31 3.30 13.40
CA LEU A 159 12.68 3.85 13.43
C LEU A 159 12.72 5.31 13.86
N GLU A 160 11.59 6.00 13.90
CA GLU A 160 11.49 7.32 14.50
C GLU A 160 11.58 7.16 16.03
N GLU A 161 12.77 7.44 16.60
CA GLU A 161 13.00 7.47 18.03
C GLU A 161 12.11 8.55 18.66
N ASP A 162 11.45 8.21 19.76
CA ASP A 162 10.62 9.12 20.54
C ASP A 162 11.47 10.30 21.03
N PRO A 163 11.16 11.56 20.67
CA PRO A 163 11.96 12.72 21.07
C PRO A 163 12.05 12.89 22.60
N ASP A 164 11.14 12.29 23.35
CA ASP A 164 11.03 12.39 24.82
C ASP A 164 12.01 11.50 25.59
N GLU A 165 12.71 10.53 24.96
CA GLU A 165 13.72 9.71 25.64
C GLU A 165 15.11 10.38 25.77
N GLN A 166 15.34 11.56 25.19
CA GLN A 166 16.67 12.19 25.15
C GLN A 166 16.88 13.36 26.12
N GLU A 167 15.95 13.66 27.01
CA GLU A 167 16.24 14.61 28.12
C GLU A 167 16.79 13.86 29.33
N PRO A 168 18.12 13.75 29.51
CA PRO A 168 18.66 13.34 30.80
C PRO A 168 18.30 14.42 31.82
N ALA A 169 17.59 14.03 32.88
CA ALA A 169 17.32 14.89 34.00
C ALA A 169 18.60 15.62 34.43
N VAL A 170 18.67 16.90 34.17
CA VAL A 170 19.72 17.76 34.71
C VAL A 170 19.48 17.80 36.24
N VAL A 171 20.19 16.92 36.92
CA VAL A 171 20.29 17.00 38.41
C VAL A 171 20.93 18.31 38.74
N GLY A 172 20.11 19.25 39.14
CA GLY A 172 20.55 20.54 39.73
C GLY A 172 21.32 20.23 41.01
N THR A 173 22.63 20.30 40.96
CA THR A 173 23.47 20.40 42.15
C THR A 173 23.35 21.82 42.66
N ASP A 174 22.33 22.06 43.47
CA ASP A 174 22.31 23.23 44.34
C ASP A 174 23.44 23.11 45.32
N GLY A 175 24.50 23.83 45.05
CA GLY A 175 25.65 23.99 45.92
C GLY A 175 25.26 24.65 47.22
N ALA A 176 25.34 23.92 48.29
CA ALA A 176 25.34 24.48 49.64
C ALA A 176 26.51 25.44 49.79
N GLY A 177 26.20 26.72 49.81
CA GLY A 177 27.11 27.81 50.18
C GLY A 177 26.98 28.07 51.66
N SER A 178 27.98 27.65 52.38
CA SER A 178 28.17 27.87 53.82
C SER A 178 28.18 29.36 54.20
N SER A 179 27.38 29.64 55.20
CA SER A 179 27.53 30.79 56.08
C SER A 179 28.82 30.67 56.89
N GLN A 180 29.58 31.71 57.02
CA GLN A 180 30.36 32.06 58.19
C GLN A 180 30.62 33.56 58.23
N GLU A 181 30.32 34.13 59.42
CA GLU A 181 30.65 35.41 60.08
C GLU A 181 29.97 36.67 59.62
#